data_7915fc71ec8e9e98a8dbcac0ac61f5d1
#
_entry.id   7915fc71ec8e9e98a8dbcac0ac61f5d1
#
_cell.length_a   1.000
_cell.length_b   1.000
_cell.length_c   1.000
_cell.angle_alpha   90.00
_cell.angle_beta   90.00
_cell.angle_gamma   90.00
#
_symmetry.space_group_name_H-M   'P 1'
#
loop_
_entity.id
_entity.type
_entity.pdbx_description
1 polymer ?
#
loop_
_entity_poly.entity_id
_entity_poly.type
_entity_poly.pdbx_seq_one_letter_code
_entity_poly.pdbx_strand_id
1 'polypeptide(L)'
;MTTSSDRTPDPNEFGGKRVLVTGGTKGAGKAIAERFQRGGATVIITARSAPEEKNDNHFIQADVSTPEGTSKVINEILNRFHGVDIIIHNVGGSSAPSGGFITVTDEIWQQNINENLFPAVRLDRGLLPSMI
;
A
#
# COMPACT_ATOMS: atom_id res chain seq x y z
N MET A 1 35.02 10.82 -9.08
CA MET A 1 33.75 11.40 -8.64
C MET A 1 32.62 10.49 -9.09
N THR A 2 31.93 9.89 -8.16
CA THR A 2 30.79 8.99 -8.47
C THR A 2 29.58 9.81 -8.86
N THR A 3 28.98 9.50 -10.01
CA THR A 3 27.73 10.07 -10.42
C THR A 3 26.57 9.29 -9.77
N SER A 4 25.37 9.88 -9.73
CA SER A 4 24.19 9.19 -9.19
C SER A 4 23.84 7.90 -9.94
N SER A 5 24.29 7.75 -11.19
CA SER A 5 24.09 6.54 -12.00
C SER A 5 24.90 5.34 -11.51
N ASP A 6 25.95 5.58 -10.72
CA ASP A 6 26.80 4.50 -10.18
C ASP A 6 26.25 3.91 -8.88
N ARG A 7 25.11 4.42 -8.38
CA ARG A 7 24.50 3.95 -7.15
C ARG A 7 23.60 2.74 -7.42
N THR A 8 24.19 1.56 -7.34
CA THR A 8 23.43 0.32 -7.31
C THR A 8 22.78 0.18 -5.94
N PRO A 9 21.47 -0.12 -5.86
CA PRO A 9 20.85 -0.37 -4.56
C PRO A 9 21.54 -1.51 -3.82
N ASP A 10 21.81 -1.31 -2.53
CA ASP A 10 22.32 -2.37 -1.66
C ASP A 10 21.24 -3.47 -1.57
N PRO A 11 21.53 -4.72 -1.97
CA PRO A 11 20.55 -5.80 -1.92
C PRO A 11 20.08 -6.15 -0.50
N ASN A 12 20.73 -5.61 0.53
CA ASN A 12 20.38 -5.84 1.92
C ASN A 12 20.00 -4.56 2.66
N GLU A 13 19.74 -3.46 1.94
CA GLU A 13 19.37 -2.16 2.52
C GLU A 13 18.16 -2.25 3.45
N PHE A 14 17.16 -3.06 3.06
CA PHE A 14 15.93 -3.27 3.83
C PHE A 14 15.83 -4.70 4.37
N GLY A 15 16.97 -5.38 4.52
CA GLY A 15 16.99 -6.76 5.02
C GLY A 15 16.31 -6.88 6.38
N GLY A 16 15.42 -7.86 6.53
CA GLY A 16 14.66 -8.08 7.75
C GLY A 16 13.47 -7.15 7.95
N LYS A 17 13.26 -6.18 7.06
CA LYS A 17 12.09 -5.27 7.15
C LYS A 17 10.87 -5.88 6.47
N ARG A 18 9.71 -5.69 7.09
CA ARG A 18 8.41 -6.09 6.55
C ARG A 18 7.70 -4.83 6.08
N VAL A 19 7.33 -4.78 4.79
CA VAL A 19 6.81 -3.58 4.15
C VAL A 19 5.43 -3.88 3.57
N LEU A 20 4.44 -3.07 3.92
CA LEU A 20 3.12 -3.10 3.29
C LEU A 20 3.04 -1.97 2.28
N VAL A 21 2.67 -2.30 1.03
CA VAL A 21 2.39 -1.31 -0.01
C VAL A 21 0.94 -1.50 -0.47
N THR A 22 0.09 -0.53 -0.19
CA THR A 22 -1.28 -0.57 -0.69
C THR A 22 -1.30 -0.13 -2.15
N GLY A 23 -2.12 -0.80 -2.98
CA GLY A 23 -2.13 -0.54 -4.42
C GLY A 23 -0.82 -0.94 -5.10
N GLY A 24 -0.21 -2.04 -4.67
CA GLY A 24 1.13 -2.45 -5.09
C GLY A 24 1.22 -3.22 -6.42
N THR A 25 0.10 -3.44 -7.13
CA THR A 25 0.11 -4.28 -8.34
C THR A 25 0.37 -3.50 -9.62
N LYS A 26 0.24 -2.18 -9.60
CA LYS A 26 0.35 -1.33 -10.81
C LYS A 26 1.04 0.00 -10.47
N GLY A 27 1.55 0.66 -11.51
CA GLY A 27 2.04 2.03 -11.44
C GLY A 27 3.08 2.28 -10.37
N ALA A 28 2.94 3.38 -9.65
CA ALA A 28 3.88 3.81 -8.61
C ALA A 28 3.98 2.79 -7.48
N GLY A 29 2.87 2.20 -7.06
CA GLY A 29 2.87 1.18 -6.00
C GLY A 29 3.68 -0.04 -6.37
N LYS A 30 3.56 -0.52 -7.61
CA LYS A 30 4.37 -1.62 -8.13
C LYS A 30 5.86 -1.28 -8.11
N ALA A 31 6.22 -0.10 -8.59
CA ALA A 31 7.62 0.36 -8.61
C ALA A 31 8.20 0.47 -7.19
N ILE A 32 7.41 0.98 -6.24
CA ILE A 32 7.80 1.07 -4.83
C ILE A 32 8.04 -0.33 -4.24
N ALA A 33 7.11 -1.25 -4.48
CA ALA A 33 7.22 -2.63 -3.99
C ALA A 33 8.47 -3.31 -4.54
N GLU A 34 8.74 -3.17 -5.83
CA GLU A 34 9.94 -3.72 -6.47
C GLU A 34 11.22 -3.12 -5.89
N ARG A 35 11.21 -1.83 -5.58
CA ARG A 35 12.37 -1.16 -5.00
C ARG A 35 12.70 -1.69 -3.60
N PHE A 36 11.69 -1.90 -2.75
CA PHE A 36 11.90 -2.50 -1.43
C PHE A 36 12.35 -3.96 -1.54
N GLN A 37 11.77 -4.71 -2.47
CA GLN A 37 12.16 -6.10 -2.68
C GLN A 37 13.62 -6.22 -3.09
N ARG A 38 14.09 -5.37 -3.99
CA ARG A 38 15.50 -5.35 -4.39
C ARG A 38 16.44 -5.00 -3.24
N GLY A 39 15.93 -4.30 -2.23
CA GLY A 39 16.67 -4.00 -1.00
C GLY A 39 16.59 -5.11 0.06
N GLY A 40 15.98 -6.24 -0.25
CA GLY A 40 15.90 -7.38 0.66
C GLY A 40 14.73 -7.39 1.62
N ALA A 41 13.75 -6.51 1.46
CA ALA A 41 12.56 -6.49 2.31
C ALA A 41 11.61 -7.65 2.01
N THR A 42 10.86 -8.06 3.02
CA THR A 42 9.65 -8.86 2.84
C THR A 42 8.53 -7.89 2.47
N VAL A 43 8.02 -7.97 1.25
CA VAL A 43 7.03 -7.01 0.75
C VAL A 43 5.66 -7.68 0.64
N ILE A 44 4.67 -7.00 1.21
CA ILE A 44 3.26 -7.39 1.16
C ILE A 44 2.54 -6.33 0.35
N ILE A 45 1.85 -6.74 -0.70
CA ILE A 45 1.08 -5.82 -1.54
C ILE A 45 -0.41 -6.14 -1.45
N THR A 46 -1.24 -5.12 -1.57
CA THR A 46 -2.69 -5.28 -1.62
C THR A 46 -3.26 -4.64 -2.87
N ALA A 47 -4.32 -5.22 -3.39
CA ALA A 47 -5.12 -4.67 -4.47
C ALA A 47 -6.48 -5.36 -4.49
N ARG A 48 -7.44 -4.76 -5.20
CA ARG A 48 -8.78 -5.33 -5.35
C ARG A 48 -8.80 -6.57 -6.24
N SER A 49 -7.84 -6.68 -7.15
CA SER A 49 -7.71 -7.83 -8.05
C SER A 49 -6.28 -8.34 -8.04
N ALA A 50 -6.11 -9.63 -8.36
CA ALA A 50 -4.80 -10.26 -8.40
C ALA A 50 -3.90 -9.59 -9.44
N PRO A 51 -2.57 -9.54 -9.22
CA PRO A 51 -1.64 -9.02 -10.21
C PRO A 51 -1.63 -9.89 -11.46
N GLU A 52 -1.45 -9.25 -12.62
CA GLU A 52 -1.39 -9.96 -13.90
C GLU A 52 -0.14 -10.81 -14.03
N GLU A 53 0.97 -10.34 -13.46
CA GLU A 53 2.25 -11.03 -13.48
C GLU A 53 2.59 -11.57 -12.10
N LYS A 54 3.17 -12.77 -12.06
CA LYS A 54 3.72 -13.32 -10.82
C LYS A 54 4.94 -12.52 -10.40
N ASN A 55 5.05 -12.27 -9.10
CA ASN A 55 6.21 -11.65 -8.49
C ASN A 55 6.49 -12.33 -7.15
N ASP A 56 7.61 -11.96 -6.53
CA ASP A 56 8.02 -12.56 -5.27
C ASP A 56 7.37 -11.89 -4.04
N ASN A 57 6.46 -10.95 -4.27
CA ASN A 57 5.77 -10.28 -3.19
C ASN A 57 4.60 -11.12 -2.66
N HIS A 58 4.30 -10.96 -1.38
CA HIS A 58 3.11 -11.53 -0.78
C HIS A 58 1.91 -10.67 -1.18
N PHE A 59 0.83 -11.29 -1.62
CA PHE A 59 -0.35 -10.58 -2.09
C PHE A 59 -1.56 -10.86 -1.20
N ILE A 60 -2.26 -9.80 -0.81
CA ILE A 60 -3.53 -9.88 -0.10
C ILE A 60 -4.58 -9.17 -0.93
N GLN A 61 -5.56 -9.92 -1.43
CA GLN A 61 -6.66 -9.33 -2.19
C GLN A 61 -7.66 -8.70 -1.22
N ALA A 62 -7.84 -7.40 -1.33
CA ALA A 62 -8.75 -6.65 -0.47
C ALA A 62 -9.08 -5.29 -1.07
N ASP A 63 -10.29 -4.81 -0.78
CA ASP A 63 -10.69 -3.43 -1.06
C ASP A 63 -10.52 -2.63 0.23
N VAL A 64 -9.41 -1.88 0.31
CA VAL A 64 -9.10 -1.10 1.52
C VAL A 64 -9.93 0.18 1.65
N SER A 65 -10.79 0.49 0.69
CA SER A 65 -11.80 1.55 0.85
C SER A 65 -12.93 1.14 1.79
N THR A 66 -13.02 -0.13 2.17
CA THR A 66 -14.04 -0.65 3.07
C THR A 66 -13.44 -1.07 4.41
N PRO A 67 -14.24 -1.01 5.51
CA PRO A 67 -13.80 -1.51 6.81
C PRO A 67 -13.42 -3.00 6.77
N GLU A 68 -14.18 -3.82 6.04
CA GLU A 68 -13.95 -5.24 5.90
C GLU A 68 -12.62 -5.53 5.21
N GLY A 69 -12.32 -4.78 4.13
CA GLY A 69 -11.08 -4.93 3.40
C GLY A 69 -9.86 -4.58 4.25
N THR A 70 -9.92 -3.49 4.98
CA THR A 70 -8.81 -3.12 5.89
C THR A 70 -8.66 -4.12 7.03
N SER A 71 -9.76 -4.63 7.60
CA SER A 71 -9.70 -5.66 8.64
C SER A 71 -9.05 -6.93 8.13
N LYS A 72 -9.36 -7.35 6.90
CA LYS A 72 -8.72 -8.50 6.28
C LYS A 72 -7.21 -8.34 6.18
N VAL A 73 -6.76 -7.20 5.69
CA VAL A 73 -5.33 -6.90 5.55
C VAL A 73 -4.64 -6.91 6.91
N ILE A 74 -5.22 -6.23 7.90
CA ILE A 74 -4.67 -6.17 9.26
C ILE A 74 -4.53 -7.58 9.85
N ASN A 75 -5.59 -8.36 9.79
CA ASN A 75 -5.61 -9.70 10.37
C ASN A 75 -4.60 -10.62 9.70
N GLU A 76 -4.52 -10.61 8.36
CA GLU A 76 -3.54 -11.43 7.65
C GLU A 76 -2.10 -11.02 7.97
N ILE A 77 -1.83 -9.72 8.04
CA ILE A 77 -0.48 -9.24 8.38
C ILE A 77 -0.09 -9.66 9.80
N LEU A 78 -0.96 -9.44 10.77
CA LEU A 78 -0.67 -9.81 12.16
C LEU A 78 -0.49 -11.32 12.32
N ASN A 79 -1.31 -12.12 11.66
CA ASN A 79 -1.26 -13.59 11.77
C ASN A 79 -0.09 -14.21 11.01
N ARG A 80 0.23 -13.72 9.81
CA ARG A 80 1.26 -14.32 8.95
C ARG A 80 2.64 -13.71 9.15
N PHE A 81 2.72 -12.42 9.44
CA PHE A 81 3.98 -11.67 9.48
C PHE A 81 4.26 -11.06 10.86
N HIS A 82 3.34 -11.16 11.80
CA HIS A 82 3.46 -10.63 13.15
C HIS A 82 3.57 -9.10 13.23
N GLY A 83 3.18 -8.42 12.16
CA GLY A 83 3.22 -6.97 12.03
C GLY A 83 3.98 -6.50 10.80
N VAL A 84 4.21 -5.21 10.71
CA VAL A 84 5.02 -4.56 9.67
C VAL A 84 5.93 -3.52 10.28
N ASP A 85 6.97 -3.18 9.52
CA ASP A 85 7.94 -2.14 9.92
C ASP A 85 7.70 -0.85 9.15
N ILE A 86 7.21 -0.95 7.91
CA ILE A 86 6.99 0.18 7.01
C ILE A 86 5.64 0.00 6.33
N ILE A 87 4.86 1.08 6.28
CA ILE A 87 3.59 1.12 5.53
C ILE A 87 3.70 2.22 4.47
N ILE A 88 3.45 1.86 3.21
CA ILE A 88 3.35 2.81 2.12
C ILE A 88 1.89 2.92 1.70
N HIS A 89 1.28 4.05 2.02
CA HIS A 89 -0.09 4.34 1.63
C HIS A 89 -0.10 4.89 0.20
N ASN A 90 -0.35 4.03 -0.77
CA ASN A 90 -0.35 4.37 -2.18
C ASN A 90 -1.75 4.28 -2.80
N VAL A 91 -2.72 3.73 -2.08
CA VAL A 91 -4.09 3.67 -2.57
C VAL A 91 -4.72 5.05 -2.55
N GLY A 92 -5.39 5.40 -3.63
CA GLY A 92 -6.12 6.63 -3.77
C GLY A 92 -6.70 6.73 -5.17
N GLY A 93 -7.54 7.70 -5.38
CA GLY A 93 -8.17 7.93 -6.66
C GLY A 93 -9.26 8.99 -6.54
N SER A 94 -9.86 9.31 -7.66
CA SER A 94 -11.00 10.22 -7.69
C SER A 94 -11.97 9.80 -8.77
N SER A 95 -13.24 9.75 -8.39
CA SER A 95 -14.36 9.59 -9.32
C SER A 95 -15.15 10.89 -9.46
N ALA A 96 -14.61 12.01 -8.98
CA ALA A 96 -15.28 13.29 -9.05
C ALA A 96 -15.48 13.73 -10.51
N PRO A 97 -16.67 14.24 -10.85
CA PRO A 97 -16.93 14.77 -12.19
C PRO A 97 -16.14 16.05 -12.43
N SER A 98 -15.89 16.36 -13.71
CA SER A 98 -15.41 17.69 -14.08
C SER A 98 -16.50 18.75 -13.81
N GLY A 99 -16.11 19.97 -13.51
CA GLY A 99 -17.05 21.06 -13.23
C GLY A 99 -16.80 21.76 -11.89
N GLY A 100 -15.78 21.35 -11.18
CA GLY A 100 -15.32 22.01 -9.98
C GLY A 100 -16.15 21.69 -8.73
N PHE A 101 -15.89 22.44 -7.68
CA PHE A 101 -16.43 22.23 -6.34
C PHE A 101 -17.96 22.10 -6.29
N ILE A 102 -18.66 22.93 -7.06
CA ILE A 102 -20.13 22.99 -7.01
C ILE A 102 -20.78 21.70 -7.50
N THR A 103 -20.12 20.93 -8.37
CA THR A 103 -20.65 19.70 -8.95
C THR A 103 -20.44 18.47 -8.06
N VAL A 104 -19.68 18.60 -6.99
CA VAL A 104 -19.35 17.48 -6.11
C VAL A 104 -20.40 17.37 -5.01
N THR A 105 -21.22 16.32 -5.08
CA THR A 105 -22.27 16.04 -4.08
C THR A 105 -21.67 15.46 -2.79
N ASP A 106 -22.49 15.40 -1.74
CA ASP A 106 -22.09 14.80 -0.47
C ASP A 106 -21.68 13.34 -0.66
N GLU A 107 -22.38 12.59 -1.50
CA GLU A 107 -22.07 11.20 -1.80
C GLU A 107 -20.71 11.05 -2.47
N ILE A 108 -20.38 11.94 -3.39
CA ILE A 108 -19.06 11.96 -4.04
C ILE A 108 -17.97 12.32 -3.05
N TRP A 109 -18.21 13.30 -2.18
CA TRP A 109 -17.30 13.63 -1.08
C TRP A 109 -17.02 12.43 -0.18
N GLN A 110 -18.09 11.74 0.25
CA GLN A 110 -17.98 10.59 1.12
C GLN A 110 -17.19 9.45 0.44
N GLN A 111 -17.48 9.20 -0.84
CA GLN A 111 -16.76 8.19 -1.61
C GLN A 111 -15.26 8.49 -1.69
N ASN A 112 -14.90 9.73 -1.98
CA ASN A 112 -13.49 10.14 -2.06
C ASN A 112 -12.78 10.02 -0.71
N ILE A 113 -13.46 10.36 0.38
CA ILE A 113 -12.91 10.19 1.73
C ILE A 113 -12.70 8.71 2.04
N ASN A 114 -13.64 7.85 1.68
CA ASN A 114 -13.52 6.40 1.87
C ASN A 114 -12.38 5.79 1.06
N GLU A 115 -12.09 6.32 -0.11
CA GLU A 115 -11.04 5.83 -1.00
C GLU A 115 -9.64 6.36 -0.63
N ASN A 116 -9.55 7.59 -0.10
CA ASN A 116 -8.28 8.29 0.04
C ASN A 116 -7.82 8.49 1.49
N LEU A 117 -8.75 8.68 2.42
CA LEU A 117 -8.41 8.97 3.82
C LEU A 117 -8.56 7.75 4.71
N PHE A 118 -9.72 7.12 4.72
CA PHE A 118 -10.02 6.05 5.67
C PHE A 118 -9.14 4.80 5.54
N PRO A 119 -8.64 4.42 4.34
CA PRO A 119 -7.69 3.31 4.28
C PRO A 119 -6.46 3.53 5.16
N ALA A 120 -5.87 4.72 5.09
CA ALA A 120 -4.72 5.07 5.92
C ALA A 120 -5.08 5.08 7.40
N VAL A 121 -6.21 5.69 7.77
CA VAL A 121 -6.67 5.76 9.16
C VAL A 121 -6.85 4.37 9.76
N ARG A 122 -7.55 3.49 9.04
CA ARG A 122 -7.87 2.14 9.54
C ARG A 122 -6.65 1.24 9.60
N LEU A 123 -5.81 1.26 8.57
CA LEU A 123 -4.60 0.45 8.53
C LEU A 123 -3.62 0.90 9.62
N ASP A 124 -3.40 2.19 9.78
CA ASP A 124 -2.51 2.72 10.81
C ASP A 124 -3.03 2.36 12.19
N ARG A 125 -4.32 2.54 12.45
CA ARG A 125 -4.91 2.19 13.74
C ARG A 125 -4.71 0.71 14.08
N GLY A 126 -4.81 -0.18 13.10
CA GLY A 126 -4.66 -1.61 13.31
C GLY A 126 -3.21 -2.10 13.37
N LEU A 127 -2.29 -1.42 12.68
CA LEU A 127 -0.92 -1.90 12.51
C LEU A 127 0.12 -1.12 13.33
N LEU A 128 -0.11 0.15 13.63
CA LEU A 128 0.84 0.96 14.41
C LEU A 128 1.23 0.33 15.74
N PRO A 129 0.31 -0.31 16.51
CA PRO A 129 0.73 -0.96 17.75
C PRO A 129 1.86 -1.99 17.57
N SER A 130 1.92 -2.66 16.42
CA SER A 130 2.98 -3.63 16.11
C SER A 130 4.27 -2.97 15.62
N MET A 131 4.24 -1.67 15.34
CA MET A 131 5.39 -0.92 14.80
C MET A 131 6.15 -0.15 15.89
N ILE A 132 5.58 -0.05 17.07
CA ILE A 132 6.16 0.70 18.19
C ILE A 132 7.13 -0.15 18.98
#